data_cdf4ea97e55a1b025fb13cd26316cadb
#
_entry.id   cdf4ea97e55a1b025fb13cd26316cadb
#
_cell.length_a   1.000
_cell.length_b   1.000
_cell.length_c   1.000
_cell.angle_alpha   90.00
_cell.angle_beta   90.00
_cell.angle_gamma   90.00
#
_symmetry.space_group_name_H-M   'P 1'
#
loop_
_entity.id
_entity.type
_entity.pdbx_description
1 polymer ?
#
loop_
_entity_poly.entity_id
_entity_poly.type
_entity_poly.pdbx_seq_one_letter_code
_entity_poly.pdbx_strand_id
1 'polypeptide(L)'
;MSTTAPGATHNTLESGTFLHPFTDFAEYKNQGGKTYVRGEGIFIIDHLGNRLLDGMSGLWCTNLGYSQDSIKAAITEQLDRLPFYNSFFNCTTDSTLRLADRMTDILPEAFNHVFFTNSGSEANDTNIRLVHRYFDLLDQPQKKHIIARTNGYHGSTIGSASLGGMKGMHDQMQRLPYVHHVEQPYSFPHLGVQTAEDIGQQAAQSLADKIDEIGPENVAAFIAEPIQGAGGVIIPPDNYWPLIVDICRSRDVLLISDEVICGFGRTGQWWGCQTYNFEPDLITFAKAVTNGYQALGGVAVSDRIAKVVTASGGEFTHGFTYSGHPVACAAGDATVKIYQETDLLETISNTQQHVWSKALSTLSTHPIVGEVRSKGMLGAVELVRKSGSAIRIAPDAAAAVFCRNYAIQHGLMARQVGDSLILSPPLIITIDEIEQLVTGLRAALDATATAFGIAS
;
A
#
# COMPACT_ATOMS: atom_id res chain seq x y z
N MET A 1 -35.05 -13.73 7.46
CA MET A 1 -35.61 -13.90 6.11
C MET A 1 -34.49 -13.59 5.13
N SER A 2 -34.08 -14.58 4.37
CA SER A 2 -32.97 -14.46 3.38
C SER A 2 -33.49 -13.61 2.21
N THR A 3 -33.02 -12.39 2.09
CA THR A 3 -33.20 -11.54 0.91
C THR A 3 -32.13 -11.89 -0.11
N THR A 4 -32.37 -12.93 -0.89
CA THR A 4 -31.60 -13.17 -2.11
C THR A 4 -31.93 -12.06 -3.10
N ALA A 5 -30.91 -11.24 -3.42
CA ALA A 5 -31.01 -10.29 -4.52
C ALA A 5 -31.30 -11.02 -5.84
N PRO A 6 -32.18 -10.49 -6.73
CA PRO A 6 -32.52 -11.16 -7.97
C PRO A 6 -31.34 -11.13 -8.94
N GLY A 7 -30.92 -12.33 -9.39
CA GLY A 7 -30.24 -12.52 -10.66
C GLY A 7 -28.80 -12.01 -10.76
N ALA A 8 -27.89 -12.46 -9.90
CA ALA A 8 -26.47 -12.38 -10.20
C ALA A 8 -26.14 -13.38 -11.31
N THR A 9 -26.08 -12.95 -12.55
CA THR A 9 -25.37 -13.69 -13.59
C THR A 9 -23.92 -13.84 -13.13
N HIS A 10 -23.47 -15.08 -12.93
CA HIS A 10 -22.10 -15.35 -12.50
C HIS A 10 -21.11 -14.74 -13.51
N ASN A 11 -20.46 -13.65 -13.16
CA ASN A 11 -19.47 -12.97 -13.98
C ASN A 11 -18.11 -13.68 -13.86
N THR A 12 -18.04 -14.95 -14.23
CA THR A 12 -16.80 -15.72 -14.14
C THR A 12 -16.66 -16.69 -15.32
N LEU A 13 -15.42 -16.83 -15.83
CA LEU A 13 -15.01 -17.85 -16.79
C LEU A 13 -14.34 -19.06 -16.09
N GLU A 14 -14.51 -19.19 -14.79
CA GLU A 14 -13.69 -20.01 -13.95
C GLU A 14 -13.92 -21.53 -14.07
N SER A 15 -12.82 -22.27 -14.02
CA SER A 15 -12.79 -23.75 -14.04
C SER A 15 -12.77 -24.39 -12.64
N GLY A 16 -12.70 -23.59 -11.57
CA GLY A 16 -12.56 -24.06 -10.19
C GLY A 16 -11.17 -24.59 -9.83
N THR A 17 -10.18 -24.42 -10.70
CA THR A 17 -8.79 -24.90 -10.49
C THR A 17 -7.87 -23.89 -9.84
N PHE A 18 -8.23 -22.60 -9.84
CA PHE A 18 -7.44 -21.53 -9.29
C PHE A 18 -7.85 -21.22 -7.84
N LEU A 19 -6.91 -21.30 -6.91
CA LEU A 19 -7.11 -20.90 -5.53
C LEU A 19 -6.83 -19.37 -5.40
N HIS A 20 -7.89 -18.61 -5.24
CA HIS A 20 -7.79 -17.15 -5.16
C HIS A 20 -7.18 -16.70 -3.83
N PRO A 21 -6.22 -15.72 -3.84
CA PRO A 21 -5.70 -15.14 -2.61
C PRO A 21 -6.79 -14.32 -1.88
N PHE A 22 -6.72 -14.28 -0.54
CA PHE A 22 -7.64 -13.51 0.33
C PHE A 22 -9.13 -13.76 0.02
N THR A 23 -9.52 -15.04 -0.19
CA THR A 23 -10.86 -15.42 -0.62
C THR A 23 -11.51 -16.41 0.34
N ASP A 24 -12.73 -16.13 0.75
CA ASP A 24 -13.60 -17.13 1.35
C ASP A 24 -14.13 -18.06 0.25
N PHE A 25 -13.65 -19.29 0.23
CA PHE A 25 -13.98 -20.26 -0.82
C PHE A 25 -15.43 -20.73 -0.76
N ALA A 26 -16.09 -20.69 0.41
CA ALA A 26 -17.50 -21.03 0.52
C ALA A 26 -18.37 -19.92 -0.06
N GLU A 27 -18.06 -18.67 0.24
CA GLU A 27 -18.71 -17.51 -0.36
C GLU A 27 -18.48 -17.48 -1.88
N TYR A 28 -17.24 -17.66 -2.30
CA TYR A 28 -16.85 -17.69 -3.71
C TYR A 28 -17.60 -18.75 -4.52
N LYS A 29 -17.74 -19.96 -3.97
CA LYS A 29 -18.50 -21.05 -4.60
C LYS A 29 -19.97 -20.70 -4.79
N ASN A 30 -20.56 -19.92 -3.88
CA ASN A 30 -21.97 -19.54 -3.92
C ASN A 30 -22.24 -18.33 -4.81
N GLN A 31 -21.33 -17.34 -4.84
CA GLN A 31 -21.53 -16.05 -5.52
C GLN A 31 -20.75 -15.93 -6.84
N GLY A 32 -19.76 -16.80 -7.06
CA GLY A 32 -18.84 -16.69 -8.18
C GLY A 32 -17.83 -15.53 -8.00
N GLY A 33 -16.86 -15.45 -8.92
CA GLY A 33 -15.88 -14.38 -9.01
C GLY A 33 -16.20 -13.39 -10.13
N LYS A 34 -15.29 -12.45 -10.32
CA LYS A 34 -15.31 -11.49 -11.42
C LYS A 34 -14.08 -11.69 -12.29
N THR A 35 -14.29 -11.79 -13.61
CA THR A 35 -13.20 -11.97 -14.58
C THR A 35 -13.05 -10.73 -15.43
N TYR A 36 -11.88 -10.07 -15.31
CA TYR A 36 -11.50 -8.92 -16.11
C TYR A 36 -10.58 -9.37 -17.25
N VAL A 37 -10.81 -8.85 -18.45
CA VAL A 37 -10.15 -9.29 -19.69
C VAL A 37 -9.37 -8.19 -20.39
N ARG A 38 -9.61 -6.91 -20.05
CA ARG A 38 -8.95 -5.76 -20.67
C ARG A 38 -8.88 -4.58 -19.72
N GLY A 39 -7.83 -3.77 -19.86
CA GLY A 39 -7.69 -2.45 -19.25
C GLY A 39 -7.49 -1.39 -20.31
N GLU A 40 -8.04 -0.17 -20.11
CA GLU A 40 -7.96 0.95 -21.03
C GLU A 40 -8.02 2.28 -20.28
N GLY A 41 -6.98 3.10 -20.38
CA GLY A 41 -6.88 4.32 -19.58
C GLY A 41 -6.96 3.99 -18.09
N ILE A 42 -7.98 4.48 -17.41
CA ILE A 42 -8.25 4.18 -15.98
C ILE A 42 -9.38 3.18 -15.79
N PHE A 43 -9.80 2.48 -16.84
CA PHE A 43 -10.95 1.57 -16.80
C PHE A 43 -10.51 0.12 -16.95
N ILE A 44 -11.21 -0.78 -16.25
CA ILE A 44 -11.16 -2.23 -16.45
C ILE A 44 -12.43 -2.72 -17.09
N ILE A 45 -12.32 -3.78 -17.88
CA ILE A 45 -13.43 -4.34 -18.66
C ILE A 45 -13.53 -5.82 -18.33
N ASP A 46 -14.71 -6.25 -17.93
CA ASP A 46 -14.99 -7.66 -17.64
C ASP A 46 -15.25 -8.47 -18.91
N HIS A 47 -15.37 -9.79 -18.76
CA HIS A 47 -15.60 -10.70 -19.89
C HIS A 47 -17.00 -10.55 -20.54
N LEU A 48 -17.93 -9.84 -19.91
CA LEU A 48 -19.24 -9.49 -20.47
C LEU A 48 -19.22 -8.16 -21.23
N GLY A 49 -18.08 -7.44 -21.19
CA GLY A 49 -17.93 -6.14 -21.82
C GLY A 49 -18.32 -4.95 -20.92
N ASN A 50 -18.67 -5.18 -19.66
CA ASN A 50 -18.96 -4.09 -18.73
C ASN A 50 -17.67 -3.31 -18.41
N ARG A 51 -17.73 -1.99 -18.56
CA ARG A 51 -16.63 -1.07 -18.31
C ARG A 51 -16.76 -0.46 -16.92
N LEU A 52 -15.73 -0.61 -16.07
CA LEU A 52 -15.70 -0.09 -14.71
C LEU A 52 -14.57 0.94 -14.58
N LEU A 53 -14.86 2.10 -13.99
CA LEU A 53 -13.83 3.03 -13.54
C LEU A 53 -13.06 2.38 -12.38
N ASP A 54 -11.74 2.28 -12.51
CA ASP A 54 -10.91 1.64 -11.49
C ASP A 54 -10.54 2.63 -10.37
N GLY A 55 -11.36 2.69 -9.33
CA GLY A 55 -11.10 3.50 -8.15
C GLY A 55 -9.99 2.96 -7.23
N MET A 56 -9.25 1.91 -7.64
CA MET A 56 -8.24 1.23 -6.83
C MET A 56 -6.86 1.07 -7.48
N SER A 57 -6.69 1.54 -8.73
CA SER A 57 -5.45 1.30 -9.51
C SER A 57 -5.04 -0.18 -9.52
N GLY A 58 -5.98 -1.07 -9.85
CA GLY A 58 -5.81 -2.50 -9.65
C GLY A 58 -5.76 -2.82 -8.16
N LEU A 59 -4.57 -2.89 -7.60
CA LEU A 59 -4.32 -3.01 -6.17
C LEU A 59 -3.20 -2.03 -5.75
N TRP A 60 -3.44 -0.72 -5.93
CA TRP A 60 -2.46 0.38 -5.76
C TRP A 60 -1.23 0.24 -6.68
N CYS A 61 -1.37 -0.39 -7.85
CA CYS A 61 -0.27 -0.68 -8.76
C CYS A 61 -0.25 0.23 -9.98
N THR A 62 -1.42 0.40 -10.64
CA THR A 62 -1.53 1.03 -11.98
C THR A 62 -1.72 2.54 -11.89
N ASN A 63 -0.75 3.21 -11.28
CA ASN A 63 -0.79 4.66 -11.10
C ASN A 63 -0.92 5.43 -12.43
N LEU A 64 -0.28 4.93 -13.50
CA LEU A 64 -0.32 5.49 -14.84
C LEU A 64 -1.43 4.86 -15.72
N GLY A 65 -2.35 4.10 -15.12
CA GLY A 65 -3.40 3.40 -15.85
C GLY A 65 -2.90 2.23 -16.69
N TYR A 66 -3.74 1.76 -17.62
CA TYR A 66 -3.57 0.50 -18.34
C TYR A 66 -3.03 0.64 -19.77
N SER A 67 -2.83 1.86 -20.28
CA SER A 67 -2.53 2.12 -21.71
C SER A 67 -1.14 2.72 -21.94
N GLN A 68 -0.10 2.20 -21.25
CA GLN A 68 1.26 2.71 -21.35
C GLN A 68 2.07 1.96 -22.41
N ASP A 69 2.09 2.49 -23.65
CA ASP A 69 2.76 1.83 -24.78
C ASP A 69 4.30 1.83 -24.63
N SER A 70 4.89 2.85 -24.00
CA SER A 70 6.32 2.90 -23.73
C SER A 70 6.78 1.79 -22.78
N ILE A 71 5.99 1.46 -21.75
CA ILE A 71 6.30 0.34 -20.84
C ILE A 71 6.21 -0.99 -21.61
N LYS A 72 5.17 -1.20 -22.43
CA LYS A 72 5.03 -2.41 -23.27
C LYS A 72 6.19 -2.56 -24.23
N ALA A 73 6.60 -1.46 -24.88
CA ALA A 73 7.73 -1.46 -25.81
C ALA A 73 9.04 -1.84 -25.10
N ALA A 74 9.33 -1.26 -23.93
CA ALA A 74 10.52 -1.58 -23.15
C ALA A 74 10.56 -3.06 -22.71
N ILE A 75 9.41 -3.63 -22.32
CA ILE A 75 9.28 -5.05 -22.00
C ILE A 75 9.60 -5.91 -23.22
N THR A 76 9.01 -5.61 -24.37
CA THR A 76 9.18 -6.36 -25.62
C THR A 76 10.63 -6.32 -26.09
N GLU A 77 11.23 -5.13 -26.12
CA GLU A 77 12.64 -4.95 -26.50
C GLU A 77 13.57 -5.76 -25.58
N GLN A 78 13.33 -5.74 -24.28
CA GLN A 78 14.16 -6.47 -23.32
C GLN A 78 13.99 -8.00 -23.46
N LEU A 79 12.79 -8.49 -23.77
CA LEU A 79 12.54 -9.90 -24.07
C LEU A 79 13.31 -10.36 -25.31
N ASP A 80 13.36 -9.54 -26.35
CA ASP A 80 14.09 -9.86 -27.59
C ASP A 80 15.62 -9.86 -27.40
N ARG A 81 16.13 -8.97 -26.51
CA ARG A 81 17.58 -8.86 -26.23
C ARG A 81 18.09 -9.93 -25.26
N LEU A 82 17.51 -9.98 -24.06
CA LEU A 82 17.91 -10.88 -22.99
C LEU A 82 16.73 -11.07 -22.04
N PRO A 83 15.95 -12.15 -22.15
CA PRO A 83 14.77 -12.38 -21.34
C PRO A 83 15.09 -12.61 -19.87
N PHE A 84 16.25 -13.23 -19.57
CA PHE A 84 16.69 -13.48 -18.20
C PHE A 84 18.20 -13.67 -18.12
N TYR A 85 18.82 -13.09 -17.09
CA TYR A 85 20.07 -13.52 -16.50
C TYR A 85 20.07 -13.17 -15.02
N ASN A 86 20.81 -13.94 -14.20
CA ASN A 86 20.81 -13.75 -12.76
C ASN A 86 21.72 -12.58 -12.32
N SER A 87 21.48 -12.07 -11.11
CA SER A 87 22.30 -11.03 -10.46
C SER A 87 23.21 -11.59 -9.36
N PHE A 88 23.50 -12.90 -9.37
CA PHE A 88 24.41 -13.58 -8.46
C PHE A 88 25.83 -13.60 -9.04
N PHE A 89 26.83 -13.93 -8.21
CA PHE A 89 28.20 -14.22 -8.65
C PHE A 89 28.85 -13.05 -9.40
N ASN A 90 28.62 -11.83 -8.92
CA ASN A 90 29.09 -10.57 -9.54
C ASN A 90 28.61 -10.35 -10.99
N CYS A 91 27.46 -10.96 -11.34
CA CYS A 91 26.78 -10.72 -12.59
C CYS A 91 25.66 -9.72 -12.40
N THR A 92 25.27 -9.03 -13.50
CA THR A 92 24.07 -8.19 -13.54
C THR A 92 23.68 -7.95 -15.00
N THR A 93 22.58 -7.24 -15.23
CA THR A 93 22.16 -6.83 -16.58
C THR A 93 22.13 -5.31 -16.68
N ASP A 94 22.25 -4.79 -17.90
CA ASP A 94 22.23 -3.35 -18.16
C ASP A 94 20.90 -2.69 -17.76
N SER A 95 19.77 -3.38 -17.93
CA SER A 95 18.46 -2.89 -17.49
C SER A 95 18.34 -2.80 -15.97
N THR A 96 18.98 -3.71 -15.23
CA THR A 96 19.04 -3.67 -13.77
C THR A 96 19.84 -2.45 -13.29
N LEU A 97 21.00 -2.18 -13.92
CA LEU A 97 21.83 -1.01 -13.60
C LEU A 97 21.10 0.29 -13.92
N ARG A 98 20.48 0.41 -15.11
CA ARG A 98 19.72 1.60 -15.49
C ARG A 98 18.60 1.91 -14.50
N LEU A 99 17.83 0.89 -14.08
CA LEU A 99 16.79 1.12 -13.08
C LEU A 99 17.40 1.51 -11.74
N ALA A 100 18.52 0.89 -11.31
CA ALA A 100 19.17 1.26 -10.05
C ALA A 100 19.59 2.72 -10.05
N ASP A 101 20.26 3.20 -11.11
CA ASP A 101 20.65 4.59 -11.27
C ASP A 101 19.42 5.52 -11.26
N ARG A 102 18.38 5.19 -12.03
CA ARG A 102 17.15 5.99 -12.10
C ARG A 102 16.39 6.02 -10.77
N MET A 103 16.44 4.95 -9.99
CA MET A 103 15.85 4.95 -8.65
C MET A 103 16.58 5.91 -7.71
N THR A 104 17.91 5.99 -7.79
CA THR A 104 18.67 6.96 -6.96
C THR A 104 18.35 8.40 -7.30
N ASP A 105 17.99 8.73 -8.53
CA ASP A 105 17.56 10.08 -8.94
C ASP A 105 16.27 10.56 -8.25
N ILE A 106 15.42 9.64 -7.82
CA ILE A 106 14.11 9.95 -7.23
C ILE A 106 14.01 9.66 -5.73
N LEU A 107 15.02 9.00 -5.16
CA LEU A 107 15.11 8.70 -3.74
C LEU A 107 15.57 9.94 -2.95
N PRO A 108 15.34 10.02 -1.62
CA PRO A 108 15.95 11.03 -0.79
C PRO A 108 17.49 10.99 -0.86
N GLU A 109 18.14 12.14 -0.70
CA GLU A 109 19.60 12.33 -0.92
C GLU A 109 20.49 11.29 -0.21
N ALA A 110 20.08 10.80 0.95
CA ALA A 110 20.83 9.79 1.72
C ALA A 110 20.72 8.36 1.18
N PHE A 111 20.01 8.12 0.06
CA PHE A 111 19.74 6.79 -0.49
C PHE A 111 20.40 6.60 -1.85
N ASN A 112 21.59 5.98 -1.86
CA ASN A 112 22.38 5.75 -3.07
C ASN A 112 22.52 4.26 -3.44
N HIS A 113 21.75 3.38 -2.80
CA HIS A 113 21.80 1.94 -3.03
C HIS A 113 20.41 1.34 -3.05
N VAL A 114 20.19 0.38 -3.95
CA VAL A 114 18.93 -0.38 -4.05
C VAL A 114 19.20 -1.88 -4.11
N PHE A 115 18.32 -2.67 -3.50
CA PHE A 115 18.30 -4.12 -3.60
C PHE A 115 16.97 -4.53 -4.21
N PHE A 116 16.98 -5.15 -5.40
CA PHE A 116 15.74 -5.56 -6.09
C PHE A 116 15.24 -6.92 -5.64
N THR A 117 13.92 -7.05 -5.55
CA THR A 117 13.16 -8.26 -5.22
C THR A 117 11.99 -8.39 -6.21
N ASN A 118 11.13 -9.39 -6.05
CA ASN A 118 9.99 -9.59 -6.96
C ASN A 118 8.66 -9.03 -6.38
N SER A 119 8.67 -8.62 -5.12
CA SER A 119 7.47 -8.14 -4.41
C SER A 119 7.84 -7.30 -3.19
N GLY A 120 6.86 -6.56 -2.65
CA GLY A 120 7.00 -5.89 -1.36
C GLY A 120 7.17 -6.87 -0.19
N SER A 121 6.62 -8.09 -0.30
CA SER A 121 6.80 -9.15 0.71
C SER A 121 8.26 -9.58 0.82
N GLU A 122 8.89 -9.88 -0.31
CA GLU A 122 10.32 -10.22 -0.35
C GLU A 122 11.21 -9.03 0.05
N ALA A 123 10.80 -7.81 -0.30
CA ALA A 123 11.50 -6.61 0.11
C ALA A 123 11.50 -6.44 1.64
N ASN A 124 10.39 -6.72 2.30
CA ASN A 124 10.32 -6.67 3.77
C ASN A 124 11.05 -7.84 4.44
N ASP A 125 11.08 -9.03 3.84
CA ASP A 125 11.97 -10.12 4.28
C ASP A 125 13.46 -9.72 4.14
N THR A 126 13.81 -8.98 3.06
CA THR A 126 15.14 -8.40 2.86
C THR A 126 15.47 -7.36 3.92
N ASN A 127 14.52 -6.51 4.31
CA ASN A 127 14.70 -5.56 5.42
C ASN A 127 15.07 -6.27 6.73
N ILE A 128 14.37 -7.35 7.10
CA ILE A 128 14.71 -8.16 8.28
C ILE A 128 16.16 -8.61 8.20
N ARG A 129 16.57 -9.15 7.05
CA ARG A 129 17.94 -9.64 6.84
C ARG A 129 18.99 -8.54 6.89
N LEU A 130 18.70 -7.38 6.27
CA LEU A 130 19.62 -6.21 6.26
C LEU A 130 19.81 -5.62 7.65
N VAL A 131 18.74 -5.40 8.41
CA VAL A 131 18.89 -4.82 9.76
C VAL A 131 19.60 -5.77 10.71
N HIS A 132 19.35 -7.08 10.62
CA HIS A 132 20.07 -8.07 11.40
C HIS A 132 21.56 -8.09 11.05
N ARG A 133 21.90 -8.09 9.74
CA ARG A 133 23.29 -8.06 9.27
C ARG A 133 23.99 -6.76 9.66
N TYR A 134 23.32 -5.62 9.55
CA TYR A 134 23.85 -4.32 9.94
C TYR A 134 24.30 -4.31 11.41
N PHE A 135 23.45 -4.76 12.33
CA PHE A 135 23.81 -4.80 13.74
C PHE A 135 24.83 -5.88 14.09
N ASP A 136 24.83 -7.03 13.39
CA ASP A 136 25.90 -8.03 13.55
C ASP A 136 27.27 -7.46 13.19
N LEU A 137 27.36 -6.63 12.13
CA LEU A 137 28.59 -5.98 11.70
C LEU A 137 29.04 -4.85 12.62
N LEU A 138 28.15 -4.33 13.46
CA LEU A 138 28.45 -3.35 14.50
C LEU A 138 28.71 -3.98 15.88
N ASP A 139 28.93 -5.31 15.95
CA ASP A 139 29.10 -6.05 17.19
C ASP A 139 27.92 -5.93 18.18
N GLN A 140 26.68 -5.79 17.63
CA GLN A 140 25.44 -5.71 18.38
C GLN A 140 24.48 -6.87 18.01
N PRO A 141 24.88 -8.16 18.12
CA PRO A 141 24.11 -9.30 17.61
C PRO A 141 22.79 -9.54 18.34
N GLN A 142 22.58 -8.92 19.49
CA GLN A 142 21.32 -8.98 20.26
C GLN A 142 20.20 -8.12 19.65
N LYS A 143 20.51 -7.09 18.85
CA LYS A 143 19.51 -6.24 18.18
C LYS A 143 18.82 -7.00 17.04
N LYS A 144 17.73 -7.71 17.37
CA LYS A 144 16.97 -8.56 16.43
C LYS A 144 15.47 -8.31 16.45
N HIS A 145 14.96 -7.69 17.52
CA HIS A 145 13.52 -7.43 17.61
C HIS A 145 13.10 -6.33 16.64
N ILE A 146 11.95 -6.54 15.98
CA ILE A 146 11.36 -5.56 15.08
C ILE A 146 9.96 -5.24 15.58
N ILE A 147 9.62 -3.96 15.58
CA ILE A 147 8.31 -3.47 16.00
C ILE A 147 7.57 -2.96 14.76
N ALA A 148 6.27 -3.26 14.67
CA ALA A 148 5.36 -2.79 13.63
C ALA A 148 4.05 -2.30 14.25
N ARG A 149 3.12 -1.80 13.43
CA ARG A 149 1.82 -1.33 13.92
C ARG A 149 0.73 -2.40 13.78
N THR A 150 -0.20 -2.42 14.71
CA THR A 150 -1.47 -3.14 14.54
C THR A 150 -2.14 -2.68 13.24
N ASN A 151 -2.83 -3.60 12.56
CA ASN A 151 -3.54 -3.34 11.31
C ASN A 151 -2.65 -2.88 10.12
N GLY A 152 -1.32 -2.90 10.27
CA GLY A 152 -0.37 -2.68 9.17
C GLY A 152 -0.34 -3.87 8.22
N TYR A 153 0.04 -3.63 6.95
CA TYR A 153 0.23 -4.69 5.97
C TYR A 153 1.61 -4.58 5.31
N HIS A 154 2.45 -5.59 5.52
CA HIS A 154 3.83 -5.59 5.03
C HIS A 154 4.13 -6.75 4.07
N GLY A 155 3.16 -7.60 3.76
CA GLY A 155 3.30 -8.72 2.83
C GLY A 155 2.72 -10.03 3.33
N SER A 156 3.00 -11.13 2.59
CA SER A 156 2.40 -12.45 2.83
C SER A 156 3.42 -13.58 2.96
N THR A 157 4.74 -13.32 2.88
CA THR A 157 5.75 -14.29 3.32
C THR A 157 5.73 -14.41 4.86
N ILE A 158 6.31 -15.45 5.42
CA ILE A 158 6.31 -15.64 6.89
C ILE A 158 6.90 -14.42 7.61
N GLY A 159 8.01 -13.86 7.11
CA GLY A 159 8.63 -12.67 7.68
C GLY A 159 7.72 -11.45 7.57
N SER A 160 7.33 -11.09 6.37
CA SER A 160 6.54 -9.88 6.13
C SER A 160 5.11 -9.98 6.69
N ALA A 161 4.49 -11.17 6.71
CA ALA A 161 3.20 -11.38 7.36
C ALA A 161 3.31 -11.29 8.90
N SER A 162 4.47 -11.67 9.46
CA SER A 162 4.74 -11.45 10.89
C SER A 162 4.88 -9.96 11.21
N LEU A 163 5.51 -9.16 10.32
CA LEU A 163 5.59 -7.71 10.44
C LEU A 163 4.20 -7.07 10.31
N GLY A 164 3.33 -7.59 9.44
CA GLY A 164 1.93 -7.16 9.35
C GLY A 164 1.22 -7.25 10.70
N GLY A 165 0.22 -6.39 10.93
CA GLY A 165 -0.56 -6.36 12.17
C GLY A 165 -2.01 -6.77 11.99
N MET A 166 -2.37 -7.40 10.87
CA MET A 166 -3.74 -7.81 10.57
C MET A 166 -4.10 -9.11 11.28
N LYS A 167 -5.08 -9.03 12.19
CA LYS A 167 -5.54 -10.18 13.00
C LYS A 167 -5.89 -11.39 12.13
N GLY A 168 -6.64 -11.22 11.05
CA GLY A 168 -7.07 -12.33 10.19
C GLY A 168 -5.91 -13.12 9.55
N MET A 169 -4.77 -12.48 9.32
CA MET A 169 -3.56 -13.18 8.86
C MET A 169 -2.89 -13.92 10.01
N HIS A 170 -2.78 -13.28 11.16
CA HIS A 170 -2.13 -13.86 12.34
C HIS A 170 -2.89 -15.06 12.90
N ASP A 171 -4.22 -15.11 12.79
CA ASP A 171 -5.03 -16.25 13.23
C ASP A 171 -4.75 -17.52 12.39
N GLN A 172 -4.10 -17.40 11.22
CA GLN A 172 -3.84 -18.48 10.27
C GLN A 172 -2.35 -18.87 10.19
N MET A 173 -1.48 -18.27 11.01
CA MET A 173 -0.04 -18.55 10.97
C MET A 173 0.64 -18.38 12.32
N GLN A 174 1.79 -19.02 12.47
CA GLN A 174 2.69 -18.75 13.58
C GLN A 174 3.63 -17.60 13.22
N ARG A 175 3.57 -16.51 13.99
CA ARG A 175 4.43 -15.34 13.81
C ARG A 175 5.85 -15.59 14.29
N LEU A 176 6.79 -14.79 13.75
CA LEU A 176 8.16 -14.74 14.26
C LEU A 176 8.18 -14.17 15.69
N PRO A 177 8.87 -14.83 16.65
CA PRO A 177 8.79 -14.47 18.08
C PRO A 177 9.45 -13.14 18.41
N TYR A 178 10.28 -12.59 17.54
CA TYR A 178 10.97 -11.31 17.71
C TYR A 178 10.26 -10.14 17.02
N VAL A 179 9.01 -10.35 16.54
CA VAL A 179 8.18 -9.28 15.97
C VAL A 179 7.08 -8.88 16.94
N HIS A 180 6.99 -7.60 17.21
CA HIS A 180 6.04 -7.01 18.16
C HIS A 180 5.16 -5.97 17.48
N HIS A 181 3.98 -5.70 18.06
CA HIS A 181 3.04 -4.73 17.51
C HIS A 181 2.65 -3.70 18.55
N VAL A 182 2.53 -2.44 18.08
CA VAL A 182 2.10 -1.28 18.85
C VAL A 182 0.85 -0.64 18.23
N GLU A 183 0.26 0.31 18.91
CA GLU A 183 -0.96 0.96 18.47
C GLU A 183 -0.79 1.72 17.14
N GLN A 184 -1.86 1.73 16.34
CA GLN A 184 -1.95 2.50 15.12
C GLN A 184 -2.49 3.91 15.42
N PRO A 185 -2.07 4.96 14.68
CA PRO A 185 -2.53 6.33 14.89
C PRO A 185 -3.90 6.59 14.22
N TYR A 186 -4.95 5.84 14.62
CA TYR A 186 -6.28 5.93 14.03
C TYR A 186 -7.26 6.67 14.94
N SER A 187 -7.62 7.90 14.56
CA SER A 187 -8.41 8.80 15.40
C SER A 187 -9.93 8.54 15.38
N PHE A 188 -10.47 8.01 14.27
CA PHE A 188 -11.92 7.89 14.11
C PHE A 188 -12.63 7.07 15.20
N PRO A 189 -12.13 5.91 15.69
CA PRO A 189 -12.78 5.16 16.78
C PRO A 189 -12.89 5.94 18.09
N HIS A 190 -12.10 7.01 18.25
CA HIS A 190 -12.03 7.88 19.42
C HIS A 190 -12.76 9.21 19.23
N LEU A 191 -13.58 9.32 18.18
CA LEU A 191 -14.30 10.54 17.81
C LEU A 191 -15.11 11.11 19.00
N GLY A 192 -14.85 12.39 19.31
CA GLY A 192 -15.50 13.11 20.42
C GLY A 192 -14.98 12.73 21.82
N VAL A 193 -13.96 11.84 21.92
CA VAL A 193 -13.34 11.45 23.21
C VAL A 193 -11.92 11.99 23.32
N GLN A 194 -11.14 11.89 22.24
CA GLN A 194 -9.75 12.36 22.16
C GLN A 194 -9.55 13.23 20.93
N THR A 195 -8.57 14.13 20.98
CA THR A 195 -8.15 14.89 19.82
C THR A 195 -7.27 14.02 18.91
N ALA A 196 -7.11 14.41 17.64
CA ALA A 196 -6.18 13.74 16.72
C ALA A 196 -4.75 13.80 17.27
N GLU A 197 -4.36 14.92 17.90
CA GLU A 197 -3.04 15.12 18.50
C GLU A 197 -2.81 14.15 19.67
N ASP A 198 -3.80 13.98 20.56
CA ASP A 198 -3.74 13.00 21.67
C ASP A 198 -3.52 11.58 21.14
N ILE A 199 -4.23 11.20 20.07
CA ILE A 199 -4.10 9.88 19.43
C ILE A 199 -2.71 9.72 18.81
N GLY A 200 -2.18 10.74 18.13
CA GLY A 200 -0.83 10.71 17.57
C GLY A 200 0.22 10.52 18.66
N GLN A 201 0.08 11.23 19.78
CA GLN A 201 0.96 11.10 20.93
C GLN A 201 0.85 9.73 21.61
N GLN A 202 -0.37 9.23 21.84
CA GLN A 202 -0.60 7.92 22.45
C GLN A 202 0.00 6.79 21.59
N ALA A 203 -0.23 6.82 20.29
CA ALA A 203 0.33 5.83 19.36
C ALA A 203 1.86 5.88 19.32
N ALA A 204 2.46 7.07 19.36
CA ALA A 204 3.91 7.22 19.43
C ALA A 204 4.46 6.75 20.81
N GLN A 205 3.76 7.07 21.91
CA GLN A 205 4.16 6.61 23.23
C GLN A 205 4.13 5.08 23.34
N SER A 206 3.15 4.41 22.71
CA SER A 206 3.10 2.94 22.69
C SER A 206 4.35 2.30 22.06
N LEU A 207 4.98 2.99 21.09
CA LEU A 207 6.26 2.56 20.52
C LEU A 207 7.41 2.74 21.53
N ALA A 208 7.48 3.90 22.19
CA ALA A 208 8.50 4.17 23.21
C ALA A 208 8.43 3.11 24.34
N ASP A 209 7.23 2.89 24.87
CA ASP A 209 6.99 1.92 25.96
C ASP A 209 7.38 0.50 25.54
N LYS A 210 7.07 0.11 24.28
CA LYS A 210 7.42 -1.23 23.77
C LYS A 210 8.93 -1.38 23.57
N ILE A 211 9.64 -0.36 23.08
CA ILE A 211 11.10 -0.41 22.99
C ILE A 211 11.71 -0.52 24.38
N ASP A 212 11.23 0.26 25.36
CA ASP A 212 11.74 0.26 26.73
C ASP A 212 11.42 -1.07 27.45
N GLU A 213 10.26 -1.71 27.18
CA GLU A 213 9.88 -3.05 27.67
C GLU A 213 10.85 -4.15 27.17
N ILE A 214 11.21 -4.11 25.88
CA ILE A 214 12.10 -5.11 25.23
C ILE A 214 13.58 -4.85 25.62
N GLY A 215 13.93 -3.62 25.88
CA GLY A 215 15.28 -3.08 26.00
C GLY A 215 15.78 -2.54 24.67
N PRO A 216 16.16 -1.25 24.59
CA PRO A 216 16.59 -0.62 23.32
C PRO A 216 17.78 -1.35 22.66
N GLU A 217 18.64 -1.98 23.46
CA GLU A 217 19.76 -2.78 22.96
C GLU A 217 19.35 -4.06 22.22
N ASN A 218 18.09 -4.48 22.32
CA ASN A 218 17.54 -5.66 21.64
C ASN A 218 16.70 -5.30 20.42
N VAL A 219 16.25 -4.03 20.29
CA VAL A 219 15.37 -3.60 19.20
C VAL A 219 16.17 -3.11 18.00
N ALA A 220 16.02 -3.77 16.87
CA ALA A 220 16.73 -3.44 15.63
C ALA A 220 16.01 -2.33 14.84
N ALA A 221 14.70 -2.46 14.65
CA ALA A 221 13.97 -1.53 13.78
C ALA A 221 12.49 -1.37 14.19
N PHE A 222 11.93 -0.22 13.79
CA PHE A 222 10.50 0.01 13.66
C PHE A 222 10.14 0.10 12.17
N ILE A 223 9.13 -0.65 11.72
CA ILE A 223 8.63 -0.60 10.35
C ILE A 223 7.19 -0.07 10.32
N ALA A 224 6.93 0.86 9.40
CA ALA A 224 5.59 1.41 9.25
C ALA A 224 5.35 1.99 7.84
N GLU A 225 4.09 1.89 7.38
CA GLU A 225 3.61 2.62 6.19
C GLU A 225 3.43 4.10 6.54
N PRO A 226 3.82 5.08 5.71
CA PRO A 226 3.51 6.50 5.96
C PRO A 226 2.01 6.75 6.19
N ILE A 227 1.16 6.08 5.42
CA ILE A 227 -0.28 5.96 5.59
C ILE A 227 -0.60 4.46 5.52
N GLN A 228 -1.29 3.91 6.51
CA GLN A 228 -1.69 2.51 6.48
C GLN A 228 -2.76 2.29 5.39
N GLY A 229 -2.34 1.78 4.23
CA GLY A 229 -3.22 1.64 3.08
C GLY A 229 -4.25 0.52 3.26
N ALA A 230 -3.77 -0.72 3.33
CA ALA A 230 -4.61 -1.91 3.45
C ALA A 230 -5.40 -1.96 4.77
N GLY A 231 -4.91 -1.30 5.80
CA GLY A 231 -5.60 -1.15 7.09
C GLY A 231 -6.81 -0.24 7.06
N GLY A 232 -7.06 0.49 5.95
CA GLY A 232 -8.25 1.34 5.79
C GLY A 232 -7.94 2.79 5.42
N VAL A 233 -6.81 3.07 4.80
CA VAL A 233 -6.31 4.43 4.52
C VAL A 233 -6.27 5.26 5.80
N ILE A 234 -5.53 4.76 6.80
CA ILE A 234 -5.37 5.41 8.09
C ILE A 234 -4.29 6.47 7.96
N ILE A 235 -4.72 7.73 7.97
CA ILE A 235 -3.87 8.90 7.87
C ILE A 235 -3.44 9.29 9.29
N PRO A 236 -2.12 9.27 9.61
CA PRO A 236 -1.66 9.63 10.94
C PRO A 236 -1.86 11.13 11.20
N PRO A 237 -2.11 11.53 12.47
CA PRO A 237 -2.05 12.93 12.88
C PRO A 237 -0.69 13.57 12.60
N ASP A 238 -0.66 14.89 12.40
CA ASP A 238 0.55 15.61 11.98
C ASP A 238 1.71 15.50 12.99
N ASN A 239 1.42 15.34 14.28
CA ASN A 239 2.42 15.18 15.32
C ASN A 239 3.04 13.76 15.39
N TYR A 240 2.45 12.76 14.73
CA TYR A 240 2.86 11.36 14.87
C TYR A 240 4.27 11.09 14.36
N TRP A 241 4.56 11.45 13.09
CA TRP A 241 5.86 11.13 12.49
C TRP A 241 7.06 11.83 13.16
N PRO A 242 6.97 13.14 13.52
CA PRO A 242 8.03 13.77 14.31
C PRO A 242 8.34 13.03 15.61
N LEU A 243 7.32 12.61 16.36
CA LEU A 243 7.49 11.83 17.60
C LEU A 243 8.13 10.45 17.35
N ILE A 244 7.73 9.75 16.28
CA ILE A 244 8.31 8.45 15.89
C ILE A 244 9.81 8.58 15.58
N VAL A 245 10.19 9.61 14.82
CA VAL A 245 11.61 9.87 14.49
C VAL A 245 12.42 10.10 15.76
N ASP A 246 11.96 10.95 16.66
CA ASP A 246 12.65 11.25 17.91
C ASP A 246 12.78 10.00 18.80
N ILE A 247 11.73 9.18 18.90
CA ILE A 247 11.74 7.93 19.66
C ILE A 247 12.78 6.95 19.08
N CYS A 248 12.78 6.73 17.77
CA CYS A 248 13.69 5.82 17.09
C CYS A 248 15.16 6.31 17.21
N ARG A 249 15.40 7.60 16.93
CA ARG A 249 16.75 8.17 16.95
C ARG A 249 17.36 8.15 18.37
N SER A 250 16.57 8.53 19.39
CA SER A 250 17.05 8.56 20.79
C SER A 250 17.38 7.18 21.36
N ARG A 251 16.87 6.10 20.75
CA ARG A 251 17.07 4.71 21.20
C ARG A 251 17.91 3.86 20.24
N ASP A 252 18.53 4.48 19.22
CA ASP A 252 19.30 3.81 18.17
C ASP A 252 18.52 2.66 17.51
N VAL A 253 17.24 2.88 17.23
CA VAL A 253 16.35 1.97 16.48
C VAL A 253 16.23 2.45 15.05
N LEU A 254 16.46 1.57 14.07
CA LEU A 254 16.32 1.90 12.66
C LEU A 254 14.87 2.13 12.29
N LEU A 255 14.61 3.09 11.41
CA LEU A 255 13.28 3.40 10.88
C LEU A 255 13.14 2.89 9.44
N ILE A 256 12.17 1.99 9.20
CA ILE A 256 11.86 1.46 7.87
C ILE A 256 10.53 2.07 7.41
N SER A 257 10.55 2.81 6.31
CA SER A 257 9.34 3.31 5.64
C SER A 257 8.87 2.29 4.61
N ASP A 258 7.71 1.70 4.82
CA ASP A 258 7.06 0.85 3.81
C ASP A 258 6.27 1.73 2.84
N GLU A 259 6.88 2.03 1.71
CA GLU A 259 6.36 2.92 0.67
C GLU A 259 5.65 2.17 -0.47
N VAL A 260 5.37 0.90 -0.28
CA VAL A 260 4.78 0.02 -1.30
C VAL A 260 3.44 0.56 -1.82
N ILE A 261 2.68 1.30 -0.99
CA ILE A 261 1.45 2.00 -1.40
C ILE A 261 1.68 3.50 -1.55
N CYS A 262 2.43 4.12 -0.64
CA CYS A 262 2.55 5.58 -0.54
C CYS A 262 3.51 6.18 -1.57
N GLY A 263 4.46 5.40 -2.08
CA GLY A 263 5.46 5.86 -3.05
C GLY A 263 4.90 6.16 -4.45
N PHE A 264 5.78 6.66 -5.31
CA PHE A 264 5.52 6.96 -6.72
C PHE A 264 4.33 7.90 -6.95
N GLY A 265 4.32 9.03 -6.25
CA GLY A 265 3.35 10.10 -6.47
C GLY A 265 2.03 9.96 -5.72
N ARG A 266 1.76 8.82 -5.08
CA ARG A 266 0.46 8.52 -4.46
C ARG A 266 0.05 9.53 -3.39
N THR A 267 0.99 10.09 -2.66
CA THR A 267 0.75 11.09 -1.60
C THR A 267 1.02 12.55 -2.03
N GLY A 268 1.30 12.78 -3.33
CA GLY A 268 1.64 14.08 -3.88
C GLY A 268 3.14 14.37 -3.94
N GLN A 269 3.98 13.49 -3.42
CA GLN A 269 5.44 13.50 -3.51
C GLN A 269 5.92 12.16 -4.05
N TRP A 270 7.20 12.03 -4.43
CA TRP A 270 7.77 10.74 -4.82
C TRP A 270 7.53 9.68 -3.75
N TRP A 271 7.72 10.04 -2.47
CA TRP A 271 7.64 9.14 -1.33
C TRP A 271 6.77 9.72 -0.22
N GLY A 272 6.09 8.85 0.50
CA GLY A 272 5.26 9.24 1.64
C GLY A 272 6.09 9.84 2.78
N CYS A 273 7.33 9.38 2.97
CA CYS A 273 8.25 9.97 3.95
C CYS A 273 8.53 11.46 3.64
N GLN A 274 8.61 11.84 2.37
CA GLN A 274 8.73 13.26 1.97
C GLN A 274 7.44 14.05 2.28
N THR A 275 6.27 13.44 2.12
CA THR A 275 4.98 14.07 2.44
C THR A 275 4.87 14.42 3.93
N TYR A 276 5.47 13.61 4.80
CA TYR A 276 5.48 13.80 6.25
C TYR A 276 6.81 14.34 6.78
N ASN A 277 7.74 14.69 5.89
CA ASN A 277 9.04 15.28 6.22
C ASN A 277 9.82 14.47 7.27
N PHE A 278 9.98 13.17 7.05
CA PHE A 278 10.83 12.33 7.89
C PHE A 278 11.83 11.52 7.05
N GLU A 279 12.97 11.19 7.66
CA GLU A 279 14.05 10.44 7.02
C GLU A 279 14.13 9.03 7.59
N PRO A 280 13.74 7.99 6.82
CA PRO A 280 13.93 6.60 7.22
C PRO A 280 15.39 6.14 7.00
N ASP A 281 15.72 4.96 7.51
CA ASP A 281 17.00 4.27 7.23
C ASP A 281 16.87 3.30 6.04
N LEU A 282 15.67 2.76 5.82
CA LEU A 282 15.32 1.88 4.69
C LEU A 282 13.96 2.29 4.11
N ILE A 283 13.82 2.16 2.79
CA ILE A 283 12.55 2.38 2.08
C ILE A 283 12.19 1.10 1.34
N THR A 284 11.01 0.54 1.63
CA THR A 284 10.46 -0.59 0.87
C THR A 284 9.62 -0.08 -0.28
N PHE A 285 9.82 -0.58 -1.50
CA PHE A 285 9.02 -0.21 -2.65
C PHE A 285 8.59 -1.44 -3.48
N ALA A 286 7.47 -1.34 -4.18
CA ALA A 286 6.95 -2.32 -5.12
C ALA A 286 5.82 -1.71 -5.97
N LYS A 287 4.89 -2.50 -6.47
CA LYS A 287 3.63 -2.09 -7.12
C LYS A 287 3.83 -1.06 -8.25
N ALA A 288 3.71 0.23 -7.91
CA ALA A 288 3.76 1.32 -8.88
C ALA A 288 5.13 1.47 -9.58
N VAL A 289 6.20 0.90 -9.03
CA VAL A 289 7.53 0.93 -9.66
C VAL A 289 7.52 0.41 -11.10
N THR A 290 6.64 -0.54 -11.43
CA THR A 290 6.44 -1.06 -12.79
C THR A 290 5.04 -0.75 -13.33
N ASN A 291 4.28 0.09 -12.66
CA ASN A 291 2.87 0.33 -12.96
C ASN A 291 2.03 -0.97 -13.03
N GLY A 292 2.45 -2.01 -12.30
CA GLY A 292 1.80 -3.32 -12.31
C GLY A 292 2.04 -4.17 -13.57
N TYR A 293 2.86 -3.71 -14.53
CA TYR A 293 3.13 -4.45 -15.78
C TYR A 293 4.04 -5.65 -15.57
N GLN A 294 4.90 -5.60 -14.56
CA GLN A 294 5.76 -6.72 -14.16
C GLN A 294 5.85 -6.78 -12.62
N ALA A 295 6.07 -7.98 -12.10
CA ALA A 295 6.35 -8.17 -10.68
C ALA A 295 7.76 -7.66 -10.36
N LEU A 296 7.86 -6.63 -9.51
CA LEU A 296 9.11 -6.06 -9.03
C LEU A 296 8.85 -5.39 -7.67
N GLY A 297 9.84 -5.49 -6.81
CA GLY A 297 9.93 -4.74 -5.56
C GLY A 297 11.39 -4.50 -5.24
N GLY A 298 11.64 -3.88 -4.10
CA GLY A 298 13.00 -3.65 -3.64
C GLY A 298 13.06 -2.86 -2.35
N VAL A 299 14.29 -2.72 -1.89
CA VAL A 299 14.67 -1.92 -0.73
C VAL A 299 15.65 -0.85 -1.20
N ALA A 300 15.34 0.40 -0.95
CA ALA A 300 16.34 1.46 -1.00
C ALA A 300 17.04 1.52 0.36
N VAL A 301 18.35 1.59 0.32
CA VAL A 301 19.23 1.48 1.48
C VAL A 301 19.96 2.80 1.69
N SER A 302 19.83 3.39 2.89
CA SER A 302 20.52 4.62 3.20
C SER A 302 22.03 4.43 3.27
N ASP A 303 22.78 5.49 3.01
CA ASP A 303 24.24 5.52 3.12
C ASP A 303 24.74 5.07 4.49
N ARG A 304 24.00 5.36 5.56
CA ARG A 304 24.30 4.88 6.92
C ARG A 304 24.43 3.36 6.97
N ILE A 305 23.46 2.64 6.37
CA ILE A 305 23.45 1.18 6.36
C ILE A 305 24.42 0.65 5.30
N ALA A 306 24.36 1.20 4.09
CA ALA A 306 25.17 0.74 2.97
C ALA A 306 26.66 0.78 3.27
N LYS A 307 27.17 1.85 3.88
CA LYS A 307 28.58 1.99 4.30
C LYS A 307 29.02 0.86 5.20
N VAL A 308 28.20 0.44 6.17
CA VAL A 308 28.56 -0.66 7.07
C VAL A 308 28.54 -2.00 6.34
N VAL A 309 27.49 -2.26 5.58
CA VAL A 309 27.29 -3.55 4.89
C VAL A 309 28.34 -3.78 3.80
N THR A 310 28.75 -2.72 3.08
CA THR A 310 29.71 -2.83 1.96
C THR A 310 31.18 -2.79 2.43
N ALA A 311 31.48 -2.11 3.53
CA ALA A 311 32.87 -1.94 4.02
C ALA A 311 33.39 -3.16 4.80
N SER A 312 32.51 -3.94 5.43
CA SER A 312 32.90 -4.98 6.39
C SER A 312 33.42 -6.27 5.78
N GLY A 313 33.34 -6.41 4.46
CA GLY A 313 33.71 -7.65 3.76
C GLY A 313 32.77 -8.82 4.05
N GLY A 314 32.92 -9.90 3.28
CA GLY A 314 32.07 -11.07 3.36
C GLY A 314 30.77 -10.93 2.60
N GLU A 315 30.24 -12.05 2.19
CA GLU A 315 29.03 -12.15 1.38
C GLU A 315 27.79 -11.80 2.22
N PHE A 316 26.90 -10.99 1.65
CA PHE A 316 25.52 -10.92 2.11
C PHE A 316 24.73 -12.09 1.51
N THR A 317 24.75 -13.23 2.21
CA THR A 317 24.16 -14.49 1.74
C THR A 317 22.63 -14.40 1.71
N HIS A 318 22.10 -13.57 0.80
CA HIS A 318 20.69 -13.32 0.61
C HIS A 318 20.40 -12.85 -0.82
N GLY A 319 19.30 -13.34 -1.40
CA GLY A 319 18.83 -12.98 -2.73
C GLY A 319 17.77 -13.96 -3.21
N PHE A 320 17.09 -13.58 -4.28
CA PHE A 320 16.08 -14.39 -4.94
C PHE A 320 16.53 -14.66 -6.39
N THR A 321 16.17 -15.78 -6.95
CA THR A 321 16.54 -16.15 -8.33
C THR A 321 16.23 -15.01 -9.32
N TYR A 322 15.14 -14.31 -9.13
CA TYR A 322 14.68 -13.24 -10.00
C TYR A 322 14.98 -11.84 -9.47
N SER A 323 15.86 -11.67 -8.47
CA SER A 323 16.34 -10.35 -8.03
C SER A 323 16.92 -9.59 -9.21
N GLY A 324 16.38 -8.40 -9.51
CA GLY A 324 16.83 -7.60 -10.64
C GLY A 324 16.52 -8.24 -12.00
N HIS A 325 15.37 -8.94 -12.15
CA HIS A 325 14.95 -9.55 -13.41
C HIS A 325 14.96 -8.51 -14.55
N PRO A 326 15.70 -8.75 -15.65
CA PRO A 326 15.95 -7.71 -16.68
C PRO A 326 14.67 -7.13 -17.29
N VAL A 327 13.66 -7.95 -17.55
CA VAL A 327 12.38 -7.49 -18.13
C VAL A 327 11.58 -6.65 -17.11
N ALA A 328 11.60 -7.04 -15.84
CA ALA A 328 10.93 -6.28 -14.79
C ALA A 328 11.65 -4.94 -14.54
N CYS A 329 12.98 -4.93 -14.57
CA CYS A 329 13.76 -3.70 -14.45
C CYS A 329 13.57 -2.77 -15.66
N ALA A 330 13.47 -3.31 -16.89
CA ALA A 330 13.14 -2.51 -18.06
C ALA A 330 11.74 -1.87 -17.96
N ALA A 331 10.76 -2.60 -17.44
CA ALA A 331 9.44 -2.06 -17.16
C ALA A 331 9.49 -0.94 -16.10
N GLY A 332 10.27 -1.14 -15.02
CA GLY A 332 10.48 -0.14 -13.97
C GLY A 332 11.18 1.11 -14.48
N ASP A 333 12.25 0.96 -15.27
CA ASP A 333 12.99 2.06 -15.89
C ASP A 333 12.07 2.92 -16.77
N ALA A 334 11.28 2.28 -17.66
CA ALA A 334 10.30 2.96 -18.49
C ALA A 334 9.20 3.65 -17.65
N THR A 335 8.76 3.03 -16.56
CA THR A 335 7.74 3.60 -15.68
C THR A 335 8.24 4.86 -14.98
N VAL A 336 9.41 4.81 -14.33
CA VAL A 336 9.99 5.97 -13.62
C VAL A 336 10.32 7.09 -14.62
N LYS A 337 10.80 6.74 -15.81
CA LYS A 337 11.05 7.69 -16.89
C LYS A 337 9.80 8.50 -17.27
N ILE A 338 8.61 7.87 -17.35
CA ILE A 338 7.35 8.59 -17.61
C ILE A 338 7.11 9.66 -16.55
N TYR A 339 7.29 9.34 -15.27
CA TYR A 339 7.13 10.32 -14.19
C TYR A 339 8.13 11.48 -14.28
N GLN A 340 9.38 11.20 -14.67
CA GLN A 340 10.44 12.23 -14.79
C GLN A 340 10.25 13.14 -16.00
N GLU A 341 9.71 12.60 -17.11
CA GLU A 341 9.53 13.33 -18.39
C GLU A 341 8.15 14.02 -18.50
N THR A 342 7.29 13.87 -17.49
CA THR A 342 5.96 14.48 -17.49
C THR A 342 5.75 15.33 -16.24
N ASP A 343 4.84 16.30 -16.31
CA ASP A 343 4.46 17.16 -15.18
C ASP A 343 3.49 16.45 -14.21
N LEU A 344 3.44 15.10 -14.21
CA LEU A 344 2.44 14.34 -13.47
C LEU A 344 2.51 14.61 -11.98
N LEU A 345 3.70 14.55 -11.37
CA LEU A 345 3.85 14.81 -9.93
C LEU A 345 3.49 16.24 -9.57
N GLU A 346 3.90 17.20 -10.37
CA GLU A 346 3.53 18.60 -10.19
C GLU A 346 2.01 18.80 -10.31
N THR A 347 1.39 18.18 -11.31
CA THR A 347 -0.07 18.20 -11.51
C THR A 347 -0.81 17.60 -10.32
N ILE A 348 -0.35 16.46 -9.78
CA ILE A 348 -0.93 15.83 -8.59
C ILE A 348 -0.78 16.76 -7.38
N SER A 349 0.42 17.26 -7.13
CA SER A 349 0.72 18.09 -5.97
C SER A 349 -0.05 19.41 -5.97
N ASN A 350 -0.11 20.08 -7.12
CA ASN A 350 -0.67 21.43 -7.23
C ASN A 350 -2.18 21.46 -7.52
N THR A 351 -2.74 20.41 -8.13
CA THR A 351 -4.12 20.43 -8.64
C THR A 351 -4.94 19.23 -8.22
N GLN A 352 -4.56 18.03 -8.67
CA GLN A 352 -5.42 16.86 -8.58
C GLN A 352 -5.75 16.43 -7.15
N GLN A 353 -4.77 16.43 -6.24
CA GLN A 353 -5.02 16.07 -4.84
C GLN A 353 -6.01 17.03 -4.16
N HIS A 354 -6.03 18.32 -4.53
CA HIS A 354 -6.96 19.29 -3.99
C HIS A 354 -8.37 19.09 -4.55
N VAL A 355 -8.48 18.84 -5.85
CA VAL A 355 -9.76 18.49 -6.50
C VAL A 355 -10.32 17.20 -5.90
N TRP A 356 -9.47 16.17 -5.76
CA TRP A 356 -9.82 14.89 -5.15
C TRP A 356 -10.34 15.05 -3.72
N SER A 357 -9.57 15.72 -2.87
CA SER A 357 -9.96 15.96 -1.47
C SER A 357 -11.28 16.74 -1.37
N LYS A 358 -11.44 17.80 -2.17
CA LYS A 358 -12.66 18.60 -2.22
C LYS A 358 -13.86 17.77 -2.70
N ALA A 359 -13.70 16.99 -3.75
CA ALA A 359 -14.77 16.15 -4.29
C ALA A 359 -15.22 15.08 -3.28
N LEU A 360 -14.27 14.37 -2.66
CA LEU A 360 -14.58 13.40 -1.61
C LEU A 360 -15.26 14.03 -0.40
N SER A 361 -14.82 15.22 0.03
CA SER A 361 -15.39 15.91 1.20
C SER A 361 -16.88 16.21 1.06
N THR A 362 -17.41 16.29 -0.17
CA THR A 362 -18.85 16.45 -0.41
C THR A 362 -19.68 15.28 0.12
N LEU A 363 -19.08 14.10 0.31
CA LEU A 363 -19.75 12.93 0.86
C LEU A 363 -19.93 13.01 2.39
N SER A 364 -19.20 13.89 3.09
CA SER A 364 -19.27 14.03 4.55
C SER A 364 -20.65 14.45 5.08
N THR A 365 -21.47 15.08 4.23
CA THR A 365 -22.82 15.47 4.58
C THR A 365 -23.86 14.32 4.47
N HIS A 366 -23.44 13.17 3.97
CA HIS A 366 -24.34 12.04 3.79
C HIS A 366 -24.66 11.39 5.16
N PRO A 367 -25.94 11.02 5.45
CA PRO A 367 -26.38 10.57 6.78
C PRO A 367 -25.67 9.31 7.30
N ILE A 368 -25.16 8.44 6.41
CA ILE A 368 -24.43 7.23 6.80
C ILE A 368 -22.90 7.39 6.73
N VAL A 369 -22.39 8.61 6.55
CA VAL A 369 -20.94 8.86 6.54
C VAL A 369 -20.51 9.47 7.87
N GLY A 370 -19.58 8.80 8.54
CA GLY A 370 -18.98 9.24 9.80
C GLY A 370 -17.72 10.05 9.60
N GLU A 371 -16.90 9.67 8.63
CA GLU A 371 -15.66 10.35 8.28
C GLU A 371 -15.37 10.22 6.78
N VAL A 372 -14.82 11.28 6.22
CA VAL A 372 -14.13 11.26 4.92
C VAL A 372 -12.70 11.69 5.15
N ARG A 373 -11.75 10.86 4.79
CA ARG A 373 -10.32 11.16 4.91
C ARG A 373 -9.61 11.03 3.57
N SER A 374 -8.67 11.92 3.30
CA SER A 374 -7.86 11.90 2.09
C SER A 374 -6.48 12.51 2.31
N LYS A 375 -5.47 11.97 1.64
CA LYS A 375 -4.12 12.51 1.55
C LYS A 375 -3.50 12.14 0.20
N GLY A 376 -3.02 13.13 -0.55
CA GLY A 376 -2.67 12.90 -1.95
C GLY A 376 -3.86 12.35 -2.72
N MET A 377 -3.66 11.24 -3.43
CA MET A 377 -4.69 10.51 -4.19
C MET A 377 -5.16 9.23 -3.48
N LEU A 378 -5.00 9.17 -2.15
CA LEU A 378 -5.64 8.18 -1.29
C LEU A 378 -6.92 8.76 -0.71
N GLY A 379 -7.93 7.93 -0.50
CA GLY A 379 -9.18 8.33 0.13
C GLY A 379 -9.89 7.20 0.82
N ALA A 380 -10.70 7.54 1.84
CA ALA A 380 -11.61 6.61 2.48
C ALA A 380 -12.89 7.31 2.93
N VAL A 381 -13.97 6.54 2.93
CA VAL A 381 -15.29 6.95 3.43
C VAL A 381 -15.72 5.93 4.48
N GLU A 382 -15.81 6.35 5.73
CA GLU A 382 -16.22 5.53 6.87
C GLU A 382 -17.74 5.50 6.99
N LEU A 383 -18.34 4.32 7.05
CA LEU A 383 -19.78 4.15 7.14
C LEU A 383 -20.24 3.98 8.58
N VAL A 384 -21.27 4.73 8.94
CA VAL A 384 -21.84 4.75 10.29
C VAL A 384 -23.37 4.76 10.24
N ARG A 385 -24.00 4.34 11.32
CA ARG A 385 -25.47 4.37 11.43
C ARG A 385 -26.06 5.78 11.50
N LYS A 386 -25.24 6.72 11.99
CA LYS A 386 -25.63 8.14 12.13
C LYS A 386 -24.36 9.00 12.03
N SER A 387 -24.39 9.99 11.17
CA SER A 387 -23.31 10.96 11.06
C SER A 387 -22.98 11.59 12.43
N GLY A 388 -21.70 11.85 12.68
CA GLY A 388 -21.19 12.31 13.98
C GLY A 388 -21.10 11.25 15.08
N SER A 389 -21.23 9.95 14.73
CA SER A 389 -21.02 8.83 15.67
C SER A 389 -20.05 7.82 15.07
N ALA A 390 -19.49 6.94 15.88
CA ALA A 390 -18.72 5.76 15.44
C ALA A 390 -19.57 4.46 15.50
N ILE A 391 -20.90 4.56 15.52
CA ILE A 391 -21.78 3.41 15.63
C ILE A 391 -21.93 2.74 14.25
N ARG A 392 -21.60 1.46 14.18
CA ARG A 392 -21.73 0.65 12.95
C ARG A 392 -23.17 0.54 12.48
N ILE A 393 -23.35 0.49 11.16
CA ILE A 393 -24.67 0.25 10.53
C ILE A 393 -25.13 -1.18 10.81
N ALA A 394 -24.25 -2.15 10.61
CA ALA A 394 -24.53 -3.57 10.76
C ALA A 394 -23.28 -4.31 11.27
N PRO A 395 -23.43 -5.52 11.88
CA PRO A 395 -22.32 -6.40 12.18
C PRO A 395 -21.51 -6.78 10.91
N ASP A 396 -20.28 -7.23 11.13
CA ASP A 396 -19.41 -7.83 10.11
C ASP A 396 -19.22 -6.98 8.85
N ALA A 397 -19.30 -5.65 9.01
CA ALA A 397 -19.18 -4.67 7.93
C ALA A 397 -20.16 -4.90 6.74
N ALA A 398 -21.30 -5.55 6.99
CA ALA A 398 -22.26 -5.94 5.93
C ALA A 398 -22.74 -4.73 5.09
N ALA A 399 -22.87 -3.55 5.70
CA ALA A 399 -23.26 -2.33 4.98
C ALA A 399 -22.16 -1.86 4.02
N ALA A 400 -20.89 -1.90 4.44
CA ALA A 400 -19.78 -1.52 3.56
C ALA A 400 -19.56 -2.56 2.45
N VAL A 401 -19.77 -3.84 2.73
CA VAL A 401 -19.80 -4.90 1.70
C VAL A 401 -20.90 -4.66 0.69
N PHE A 402 -22.11 -4.32 1.14
CA PHE A 402 -23.23 -3.98 0.25
C PHE A 402 -22.88 -2.76 -0.62
N CYS A 403 -22.39 -1.68 0.00
CA CYS A 403 -22.03 -0.45 -0.69
C CYS A 403 -20.97 -0.68 -1.78
N ARG A 404 -19.89 -1.43 -1.46
CA ARG A 404 -18.88 -1.84 -2.42
C ARG A 404 -19.50 -2.65 -3.59
N ASN A 405 -20.32 -3.63 -3.28
CA ASN A 405 -20.92 -4.50 -4.31
C ASN A 405 -21.85 -3.69 -5.23
N TYR A 406 -22.63 -2.77 -4.67
CA TYR A 406 -23.46 -1.86 -5.45
C TYR A 406 -22.63 -0.97 -6.38
N ALA A 407 -21.55 -0.34 -5.85
CA ALA A 407 -20.64 0.46 -6.66
C ALA A 407 -20.08 -0.33 -7.84
N ILE A 408 -19.61 -1.55 -7.61
CA ILE A 408 -19.04 -2.42 -8.66
C ILE A 408 -20.10 -2.79 -9.70
N GLN A 409 -21.32 -3.11 -9.29
CA GLN A 409 -22.43 -3.42 -10.22
C GLN A 409 -22.83 -2.22 -11.09
N HIS A 410 -22.51 -0.99 -10.62
CA HIS A 410 -22.82 0.26 -11.33
C HIS A 410 -21.60 0.94 -11.94
N GLY A 411 -20.55 0.16 -12.24
CA GLY A 411 -19.44 0.62 -13.06
C GLY A 411 -18.30 1.33 -12.29
N LEU A 412 -18.23 1.16 -10.98
CA LEU A 412 -17.16 1.71 -10.15
C LEU A 412 -16.48 0.62 -9.32
N MET A 413 -15.19 0.38 -9.57
CA MET A 413 -14.37 -0.49 -8.73
C MET A 413 -13.99 0.26 -7.46
N ALA A 414 -14.40 -0.25 -6.30
CA ALA A 414 -14.03 0.21 -4.97
C ALA A 414 -13.68 -0.99 -4.09
N ARG A 415 -12.94 -0.74 -3.01
CA ARG A 415 -12.59 -1.76 -2.02
C ARG A 415 -13.18 -1.40 -0.66
N GLN A 416 -13.57 -2.42 0.09
CA GLN A 416 -14.03 -2.30 1.46
C GLN A 416 -12.96 -2.86 2.43
N VAL A 417 -12.74 -2.16 3.55
CA VAL A 417 -11.91 -2.59 4.68
C VAL A 417 -12.64 -2.21 5.97
N GLY A 418 -13.08 -3.21 6.76
CA GLY A 418 -13.98 -2.93 7.87
C GLY A 418 -15.23 -2.20 7.38
N ASP A 419 -15.61 -1.14 8.06
CA ASP A 419 -16.75 -0.29 7.66
C ASP A 419 -16.35 0.85 6.70
N SER A 420 -15.12 0.88 6.19
CA SER A 420 -14.65 1.89 5.24
C SER A 420 -14.71 1.42 3.79
N LEU A 421 -15.13 2.30 2.89
CA LEU A 421 -14.79 2.21 1.47
C LEU A 421 -13.47 2.95 1.25
N ILE A 422 -12.49 2.29 0.66
CA ILE A 422 -11.18 2.85 0.36
C ILE A 422 -10.98 3.01 -1.14
N LEU A 423 -10.28 4.07 -1.51
CA LEU A 423 -10.11 4.53 -2.88
C LEU A 423 -8.67 4.97 -3.12
N SER A 424 -8.22 4.72 -4.32
CA SER A 424 -6.88 5.06 -4.79
C SER A 424 -6.84 5.00 -6.31
N PRO A 425 -7.54 5.91 -7.00
CA PRO A 425 -7.63 5.87 -8.47
C PRO A 425 -6.25 6.04 -9.12
N PRO A 426 -6.08 5.66 -10.40
CA PRO A 426 -4.87 6.01 -11.16
C PRO A 426 -4.60 7.51 -11.09
N LEU A 427 -3.31 7.88 -11.03
CA LEU A 427 -2.89 9.27 -10.87
C LEU A 427 -3.18 10.14 -12.11
N ILE A 428 -3.42 9.49 -13.24
CA ILE A 428 -3.79 10.13 -14.50
C ILE A 428 -5.29 10.43 -14.62
N ILE A 429 -6.07 10.17 -13.56
CA ILE A 429 -7.52 10.43 -13.52
C ILE A 429 -7.80 11.91 -13.79
N THR A 430 -8.75 12.21 -14.67
CA THR A 430 -9.17 13.58 -14.98
C THR A 430 -10.15 14.12 -13.94
N ILE A 431 -10.39 15.43 -13.96
CA ILE A 431 -11.36 16.09 -13.07
C ILE A 431 -12.76 15.52 -13.29
N ASP A 432 -13.19 15.34 -14.54
CA ASP A 432 -14.50 14.77 -14.89
C ASP A 432 -14.66 13.34 -14.39
N GLU A 433 -13.58 12.54 -14.45
CA GLU A 433 -13.56 11.17 -13.94
C GLU A 433 -13.58 11.13 -12.41
N ILE A 434 -12.96 12.11 -11.72
CA ILE A 434 -13.09 12.28 -10.25
C ILE A 434 -14.55 12.56 -9.88
N GLU A 435 -15.22 13.46 -10.62
CA GLU A 435 -16.65 13.77 -10.41
C GLU A 435 -17.53 12.54 -10.66
N GLN A 436 -17.25 11.78 -11.73
CA GLN A 436 -17.94 10.51 -12.03
C GLN A 436 -17.77 9.51 -10.88
N LEU A 437 -16.56 9.35 -10.37
CA LEU A 437 -16.25 8.44 -9.26
C LEU A 437 -17.02 8.81 -8.00
N VAL A 438 -17.00 10.09 -7.60
CA VAL A 438 -17.69 10.58 -6.39
C VAL A 438 -19.22 10.49 -6.54
N THR A 439 -19.74 10.74 -7.73
CA THR A 439 -21.19 10.55 -8.05
C THR A 439 -21.59 9.08 -7.91
N GLY A 440 -20.77 8.15 -8.43
CA GLY A 440 -21.00 6.71 -8.27
C GLY A 440 -20.97 6.25 -6.82
N LEU A 441 -20.04 6.81 -6.02
CA LEU A 441 -19.99 6.53 -4.58
C LEU A 441 -21.22 7.06 -3.85
N ARG A 442 -21.68 8.27 -4.15
CA ARG A 442 -22.89 8.84 -3.55
C ARG A 442 -24.11 7.95 -3.83
N ALA A 443 -24.27 7.50 -5.06
CA ALA A 443 -25.35 6.57 -5.42
C ALA A 443 -25.27 5.23 -4.64
N ALA A 444 -24.05 4.73 -4.41
CA ALA A 444 -23.84 3.52 -3.60
C ALA A 444 -24.17 3.76 -2.12
N LEU A 445 -23.87 4.94 -1.59
CA LEU A 445 -24.23 5.34 -0.22
C LEU A 445 -25.74 5.47 -0.07
N ASP A 446 -26.45 6.14 -1.02
CA ASP A 446 -27.91 6.28 -1.02
C ASP A 446 -28.61 4.90 -1.04
N ALA A 447 -28.14 4.00 -1.92
CA ALA A 447 -28.65 2.63 -2.00
C ALA A 447 -28.41 1.86 -0.69
N THR A 448 -27.25 2.06 -0.05
CA THR A 448 -26.92 1.44 1.24
C THR A 448 -27.82 1.97 2.34
N ALA A 449 -28.01 3.28 2.45
CA ALA A 449 -28.89 3.88 3.43
C ALA A 449 -30.31 3.29 3.31
N THR A 450 -30.83 3.21 2.08
CA THR A 450 -32.14 2.62 1.78
C THR A 450 -32.22 1.15 2.18
N ALA A 451 -31.22 0.33 1.81
CA ALA A 451 -31.19 -1.11 2.09
C ALA A 451 -31.14 -1.43 3.59
N PHE A 452 -30.53 -0.55 4.40
CA PHE A 452 -30.41 -0.70 5.85
C PHE A 452 -31.43 0.13 6.64
N GLY A 453 -32.45 0.71 5.98
CA GLY A 453 -33.55 1.43 6.61
C GLY A 453 -33.14 2.69 7.34
N ILE A 454 -32.12 3.38 6.84
CA ILE A 454 -31.66 4.67 7.38
C ILE A 454 -32.28 5.78 6.51
N ALA A 455 -32.99 6.73 7.12
CA ALA A 455 -33.57 7.85 6.41
C ALA A 455 -32.47 8.72 5.80
N SER A 456 -32.63 9.07 4.51
CA SER A 456 -31.79 9.99 3.75
C SER A 456 -31.90 11.44 4.25
#